data_18c0e393a1e5c653761d8069ff5eaadf
#
_entry.id   18c0e393a1e5c653761d8069ff5eaadf
#
_cell.length_a   1.000
_cell.length_b   1.000
_cell.length_c   1.000
_cell.angle_alpha   90.00
_cell.angle_beta   90.00
_cell.angle_gamma   90.00
#
_symmetry.space_group_name_H-M   'P 1'
#
loop_
_entity.id
_entity.type
_entity.pdbx_description
1 polymer ?
#
loop_
_entity_poly.entity_id
_entity_poly.type
_entity_poly.pdbx_seq_one_letter_code
_entity_poly.pdbx_strand_id
1 'polypeptide(L)'
;MCMIQDGRGDVLALDKVNDSYTGTTFPGGHVEPGELFFQSMIREVWEETGLTIEKPEFRGLYHWHKDGVHHVITLYRAYTFCGELESSEEGRVYWISLEELKTKKLASGMEYVLEMMESETIKECYVRREIDRYVGKVY
;
A
#
# COMPACT_ATOMS: atom_id res chain seq x y z
N MET A 1 1.30 4.35 -0.13
CA MET A 1 1.43 2.87 -0.10
C MET A 1 2.27 2.42 -1.29
N CYS A 2 3.17 1.44 -1.09
CA CYS A 2 4.08 0.98 -2.13
C CYS A 2 4.10 -0.55 -2.22
N MET A 3 3.83 -1.10 -3.40
CA MET A 3 4.12 -2.49 -3.71
C MET A 3 5.58 -2.62 -4.14
N ILE A 4 6.39 -3.26 -3.32
CA ILE A 4 7.80 -3.53 -3.63
C ILE A 4 7.89 -4.96 -4.14
N GLN A 5 8.49 -5.15 -5.30
CA GLN A 5 8.62 -6.45 -5.95
C GLN A 5 10.09 -6.79 -6.16
N ASP A 6 10.50 -7.99 -5.76
CA ASP A 6 11.86 -8.47 -5.94
C ASP A 6 12.10 -9.04 -7.35
N GLY A 7 13.34 -9.45 -7.62
CA GLY A 7 13.73 -10.01 -8.92
C GLY A 7 13.13 -11.39 -9.22
N ARG A 8 12.45 -12.03 -8.26
CA ARG A 8 11.74 -13.33 -8.42
C ARG A 8 10.25 -13.17 -8.63
N GLY A 9 9.73 -11.94 -8.49
CA GLY A 9 8.32 -11.65 -8.60
C GLY A 9 7.57 -11.69 -7.27
N ASP A 10 8.24 -11.94 -6.16
CA ASP A 10 7.64 -11.84 -4.83
C ASP A 10 7.42 -10.37 -4.44
N VAL A 11 6.41 -10.13 -3.65
CA VAL A 11 6.06 -8.80 -3.14
C VAL A 11 6.30 -8.72 -1.64
N LEU A 12 6.64 -7.54 -1.16
CA LEU A 12 6.82 -7.28 0.27
C LEU A 12 5.47 -7.06 0.94
N ALA A 13 5.10 -7.98 1.83
CA ALA A 13 3.90 -7.89 2.64
C ALA A 13 4.20 -7.33 4.02
N LEU A 14 3.24 -6.61 4.59
CA LEU A 14 3.22 -6.13 5.96
C LEU A 14 1.96 -6.64 6.66
N ASP A 15 2.11 -7.43 7.71
CA ASP A 15 1.01 -7.80 8.60
C ASP A 15 0.82 -6.69 9.65
N LYS A 16 -0.08 -5.76 9.36
CA LYS A 16 -0.35 -4.58 10.19
C LYS A 16 -1.03 -4.98 11.50
N VAL A 17 -0.48 -4.53 12.62
CA VAL A 17 -0.99 -4.76 13.97
C VAL A 17 -1.45 -3.45 14.61
N ASN A 18 -2.51 -2.88 14.10
CA ASN A 18 -3.09 -1.63 14.59
C ASN A 18 -4.57 -1.85 14.90
N ASP A 19 -5.08 -1.31 16.00
CA ASP A 19 -6.48 -1.49 16.44
C ASP A 19 -7.51 -1.00 15.41
N SER A 20 -7.18 -0.01 14.62
CA SER A 20 -8.08 0.58 13.61
C SER A 20 -7.88 0.04 12.18
N TYR A 21 -6.73 -0.56 11.88
CA TYR A 21 -6.38 -1.05 10.55
C TYR A 21 -5.49 -2.28 10.67
N THR A 22 -6.08 -3.46 10.54
CA THR A 22 -5.41 -4.75 10.65
C THR A 22 -5.50 -5.56 9.38
N GLY A 23 -4.60 -6.50 9.22
CA GLY A 23 -4.54 -7.42 8.09
C GLY A 23 -3.28 -7.21 7.26
N THR A 24 -3.14 -8.03 6.23
CA THR A 24 -2.00 -7.98 5.33
C THR A 24 -2.16 -6.84 4.32
N THR A 25 -1.14 -6.02 4.21
CA THR A 25 -1.11 -4.83 3.35
C THR A 25 0.29 -4.64 2.75
N PHE A 26 0.46 -3.60 1.95
CA PHE A 26 1.76 -3.08 1.54
C PHE A 26 2.24 -1.98 2.49
N PRO A 27 3.54 -1.74 2.64
CA PRO A 27 4.06 -0.65 3.46
C PRO A 27 3.64 0.73 2.95
N GLY A 28 3.52 1.68 3.86
CA GLY A 28 3.17 3.06 3.61
C GLY A 28 2.44 3.69 4.78
N GLY A 29 2.48 5.01 4.85
CA GLY A 29 1.90 5.76 5.96
C GLY A 29 1.48 7.17 5.55
N HIS A 30 1.48 8.09 6.50
CA HIS A 30 0.96 9.44 6.33
C HIS A 30 2.02 10.39 5.77
N VAL A 31 1.57 11.30 4.90
CA VAL A 31 2.38 12.42 4.44
C VAL A 31 2.43 13.48 5.53
N GLU A 32 3.62 13.93 5.89
CA GLU A 32 3.82 14.99 6.86
C GLU A 32 3.64 16.39 6.22
N PRO A 33 3.26 17.42 7.00
CA PRO A 33 3.14 18.77 6.49
C PRO A 33 4.43 19.26 5.81
N GLY A 34 4.32 19.68 4.55
CA GLY A 34 5.45 20.17 3.75
C GLY A 34 6.27 19.08 3.05
N GLU A 35 5.93 17.83 3.26
CA GLU A 35 6.59 16.69 2.61
C GLU A 35 5.98 16.41 1.23
N LEU A 36 6.81 16.02 0.27
CA LEU A 36 6.32 15.54 -1.03
C LEU A 36 5.81 14.10 -0.89
N PHE A 37 4.76 13.75 -1.60
CA PHE A 37 4.21 12.38 -1.60
C PHE A 37 5.26 11.31 -1.93
N PHE A 38 6.14 11.62 -2.87
CA PHE A 38 7.26 10.76 -3.23
C PHE A 38 8.26 10.56 -2.08
N GLN A 39 8.60 11.63 -1.36
CA GLN A 39 9.52 11.56 -0.23
C GLN A 39 8.90 10.83 0.96
N SER A 40 7.64 11.11 1.25
CA SER A 40 6.85 10.39 2.25
C SER A 40 6.89 8.88 2.00
N MET A 41 6.70 8.48 0.75
CA MET A 41 6.69 7.05 0.42
C MET A 41 8.03 6.37 0.69
N ILE A 42 9.15 7.01 0.34
CA ILE A 42 10.49 6.49 0.62
C ILE A 42 10.74 6.41 2.12
N ARG A 43 10.38 7.44 2.87
CA ARG A 43 10.55 7.48 4.34
C ARG A 43 9.72 6.39 5.03
N GLU A 44 8.44 6.29 4.73
CA GLU A 44 7.53 5.31 5.35
C GLU A 44 7.96 3.86 5.06
N VAL A 45 8.38 3.56 3.82
CA VAL A 45 8.91 2.24 3.49
C VAL A 45 10.14 1.93 4.31
N TRP A 46 11.07 2.89 4.47
CA TRP A 46 12.25 2.69 5.29
C TRP A 46 11.90 2.47 6.78
N GLU A 47 11.01 3.28 7.33
CA GLU A 47 10.58 3.18 8.74
C GLU A 47 9.91 1.83 9.04
N GLU A 48 9.07 1.34 8.13
CA GLU A 48 8.32 0.11 8.35
C GLU A 48 9.08 -1.17 7.96
N THR A 49 10.09 -1.07 7.09
CA THR A 49 10.71 -2.28 6.48
C THR A 49 12.23 -2.33 6.54
N GLY A 50 12.91 -1.23 6.86
CA GLY A 50 14.37 -1.11 6.76
C GLY A 50 14.89 -0.95 5.33
N LEU A 51 14.03 -1.04 4.32
CA LEU A 51 14.43 -0.92 2.91
C LEU A 51 14.32 0.52 2.42
N THR A 52 15.31 0.95 1.66
CA THR A 52 15.26 2.19 0.89
C THR A 52 14.92 1.87 -0.55
N ILE A 53 13.74 2.30 -1.01
CA ILE A 53 13.30 2.12 -2.39
C ILE A 53 13.86 3.20 -3.30
N GLU A 54 14.16 2.83 -4.54
CA GLU A 54 14.63 3.74 -5.57
C GLU A 54 13.62 3.81 -6.72
N LYS A 55 13.46 5.02 -7.26
CA LYS A 55 12.62 5.29 -8.43
C LYS A 55 11.22 4.63 -8.37
N PRO A 56 10.46 4.79 -7.28
CA PRO A 56 9.11 4.26 -7.23
C PRO A 56 8.23 4.88 -8.33
N GLU A 57 7.52 4.04 -9.04
CA GLU A 57 6.61 4.42 -10.12
C GLU A 57 5.22 4.71 -9.55
N PHE A 58 4.68 5.89 -9.85
CA PHE A 58 3.30 6.22 -9.48
C PHE A 58 2.31 5.34 -10.26
N ARG A 59 1.39 4.70 -9.54
CA ARG A 59 0.41 3.77 -10.10
C ARG A 59 -0.99 4.34 -10.14
N GLY A 60 -1.36 5.19 -9.19
CA GLY A 60 -2.68 5.79 -9.14
C GLY A 60 -3.10 6.26 -7.77
N LEU A 61 -4.38 6.55 -7.64
CA LEU A 61 -5.01 7.05 -6.42
C LEU A 61 -6.10 6.09 -5.94
N TYR A 62 -6.07 5.77 -4.65
CA TYR A 62 -7.16 5.13 -3.94
C TYR A 62 -7.72 6.12 -2.91
N HIS A 63 -9.02 6.42 -2.96
CA HIS A 63 -9.55 7.49 -2.11
C HIS A 63 -11.01 7.30 -1.70
N TRP A 64 -11.38 7.97 -0.61
CA TRP A 64 -12.75 7.98 -0.07
C TRP A 64 -13.04 9.25 0.72
N HIS A 65 -14.33 9.51 0.97
CA HIS A 65 -14.76 10.55 1.91
C HIS A 65 -15.31 9.91 3.18
N LYS A 66 -14.90 10.46 4.31
CA LYS A 66 -15.42 10.10 5.62
C LYS A 66 -15.42 11.31 6.55
N ASP A 67 -16.56 11.56 7.22
CA ASP A 67 -16.71 12.61 8.23
C ASP A 67 -16.24 14.00 7.76
N GLY A 68 -16.53 14.34 6.52
CA GLY A 68 -16.14 15.63 5.90
C GLY A 68 -14.69 15.70 5.44
N VAL A 69 -13.91 14.63 5.59
CA VAL A 69 -12.50 14.55 5.18
C VAL A 69 -12.38 13.70 3.92
N HIS A 70 -11.62 14.20 2.96
CA HIS A 70 -11.22 13.44 1.78
C HIS A 70 -9.88 12.74 2.05
N HIS A 71 -9.93 11.42 2.18
CA HIS A 71 -8.76 10.58 2.35
C HIS A 71 -8.24 10.16 0.98
N VAL A 72 -6.95 10.33 0.76
CA VAL A 72 -6.28 9.97 -0.50
C VAL A 72 -5.03 9.16 -0.20
N ILE A 73 -4.93 7.98 -0.79
CA ILE A 73 -3.72 7.16 -0.79
C ILE A 73 -3.11 7.19 -2.18
N THR A 74 -1.87 7.65 -2.27
CA THR A 74 -1.06 7.53 -3.47
C THR A 74 -0.44 6.14 -3.54
N LEU A 75 -0.58 5.46 -4.67
CA LEU A 75 -0.09 4.11 -4.90
C LEU A 75 1.18 4.16 -5.75
N TYR A 76 2.20 3.43 -5.29
CA TYR A 76 3.47 3.30 -5.98
C TYR A 76 3.87 1.84 -6.14
N ARG A 77 4.70 1.58 -7.14
CA ARG A 77 5.38 0.29 -7.34
C ARG A 77 6.88 0.54 -7.40
N ALA A 78 7.67 -0.30 -6.76
CA ALA A 78 9.12 -0.23 -6.79
C ALA A 78 9.73 -1.63 -7.06
N TYR A 79 10.76 -1.65 -7.89
CA TYR A 79 11.52 -2.87 -8.24
C TYR A 79 12.97 -2.79 -7.76
N THR A 80 13.45 -1.60 -7.41
CA THR A 80 14.82 -1.36 -6.99
C THR A 80 14.83 -0.86 -5.56
N PHE A 81 15.59 -1.53 -4.73
CA PHE A 81 15.73 -1.21 -3.31
C PHE A 81 17.08 -1.68 -2.79
N CYS A 82 17.50 -1.13 -1.65
CA CYS A 82 18.66 -1.57 -0.88
C CYS A 82 18.34 -1.57 0.61
N GLY A 83 19.28 -2.05 1.42
CA GLY A 83 19.12 -2.17 2.85
C GLY A 83 18.80 -3.59 3.30
N GLU A 84 18.57 -3.76 4.59
CA GLU A 84 18.23 -5.04 5.21
C GLU A 84 16.77 -5.02 5.67
N LEU A 85 16.03 -6.08 5.35
CA LEU A 85 14.63 -6.22 5.74
C LEU A 85 14.53 -6.38 7.25
N GLU A 86 13.80 -5.49 7.90
CA GLU A 86 13.55 -5.47 9.33
C GLU A 86 12.10 -5.12 9.63
N SER A 87 11.46 -5.92 10.46
CA SER A 87 10.11 -5.61 10.95
C SER A 87 10.16 -4.48 11.97
N SER A 88 9.12 -3.67 12.01
CA SER A 88 8.97 -2.56 12.95
C SER A 88 7.80 -2.81 13.92
N GLU A 89 7.50 -1.82 14.78
CA GLU A 89 6.31 -1.84 15.65
C GLU A 89 5.00 -1.83 14.87
N GLU A 90 5.01 -1.42 13.61
CA GLU A 90 3.85 -1.40 12.72
C GLU A 90 3.39 -2.80 12.32
N GLY A 91 4.30 -3.78 12.34
CA GLY A 91 4.01 -5.17 12.05
C GLY A 91 5.17 -5.93 11.43
N ARG A 92 4.92 -7.21 11.17
CA ARG A 92 5.89 -8.10 10.53
C ARG A 92 5.92 -7.87 9.02
N VAL A 93 7.13 -7.78 8.45
CA VAL A 93 7.36 -7.71 7.00
C VAL A 93 8.03 -8.98 6.48
N TYR A 94 7.63 -9.41 5.30
CA TYR A 94 8.16 -10.64 4.66
C TYR A 94 7.86 -10.66 3.17
N TRP A 95 8.68 -11.41 2.42
CA TRP A 95 8.47 -11.66 1.01
C TRP A 95 7.46 -12.79 0.79
N ILE A 96 6.58 -12.64 -0.19
CA ILE A 96 5.51 -13.59 -0.49
C ILE A 96 5.12 -13.48 -1.96
N SER A 97 4.72 -14.58 -2.57
CA SER A 97 4.16 -14.51 -3.93
C SER A 97 2.85 -13.73 -3.93
N LEU A 98 2.54 -13.06 -5.04
CA LEU A 98 1.29 -12.30 -5.17
C LEU A 98 0.06 -13.21 -5.03
N GLU A 99 0.13 -14.43 -5.55
CA GLU A 99 -0.95 -15.42 -5.44
C GLU A 99 -1.19 -15.85 -3.98
N GLU A 100 -0.13 -16.07 -3.22
CA GLU A 100 -0.24 -16.41 -1.81
C GLU A 100 -0.73 -15.21 -0.98
N LEU A 101 -0.30 -13.98 -1.30
CA LEU A 101 -0.79 -12.75 -0.68
C LEU A 101 -2.31 -12.65 -0.75
N LYS A 102 -2.90 -12.94 -1.90
CA LYS A 102 -4.35 -12.91 -2.13
C LYS A 102 -5.14 -13.88 -1.24
N THR A 103 -4.49 -14.90 -0.68
CA THR A 103 -5.12 -15.85 0.24
C THR A 103 -5.09 -15.40 1.70
N LYS A 104 -4.33 -14.35 2.02
CA LYS A 104 -4.23 -13.82 3.39
C LYS A 104 -5.49 -13.04 3.80
N LYS A 105 -5.62 -12.81 5.10
CA LYS A 105 -6.59 -11.84 5.60
C LYS A 105 -6.10 -10.43 5.25
N LEU A 106 -6.55 -9.93 4.13
CA LEU A 106 -6.17 -8.61 3.63
C LEU A 106 -6.73 -7.48 4.51
N ALA A 107 -5.97 -6.41 4.65
CA ALA A 107 -6.47 -5.18 5.22
C ALA A 107 -7.56 -4.57 4.32
N SER A 108 -8.45 -3.77 4.92
CA SER A 108 -9.59 -3.17 4.21
C SER A 108 -9.16 -2.39 2.97
N GLY A 109 -9.77 -2.66 1.83
CA GLY A 109 -9.51 -2.00 0.55
C GLY A 109 -8.35 -2.58 -0.25
N MET A 110 -7.60 -3.53 0.30
CA MET A 110 -6.47 -4.13 -0.40
C MET A 110 -6.87 -4.89 -1.67
N GLU A 111 -8.09 -5.40 -1.75
CA GLU A 111 -8.63 -6.00 -2.98
C GLU A 111 -8.60 -5.04 -4.16
N TYR A 112 -8.98 -3.78 -3.95
CA TYR A 112 -8.92 -2.74 -4.99
C TYR A 112 -7.49 -2.28 -5.28
N VAL A 113 -6.66 -2.19 -4.24
CA VAL A 113 -5.24 -1.86 -4.40
C VAL A 113 -4.55 -2.90 -5.27
N LEU A 114 -4.79 -4.19 -5.03
CA LEU A 114 -4.24 -5.28 -5.84
C LEU A 114 -4.70 -5.20 -7.30
N GLU A 115 -6.00 -4.99 -7.53
CA GLU A 115 -6.53 -4.79 -8.88
C GLU A 115 -5.83 -3.63 -9.61
N MET A 116 -5.63 -2.50 -8.94
CA MET A 116 -4.91 -1.35 -9.50
C MET A 116 -3.43 -1.66 -9.76
N MET A 117 -2.78 -2.42 -8.87
CA MET A 117 -1.36 -2.77 -9.03
C MET A 117 -1.11 -3.74 -10.17
N GLU A 118 -2.05 -4.65 -10.43
CA GLU A 118 -1.96 -5.61 -11.54
C GLU A 118 -2.39 -5.03 -12.89
N SER A 119 -3.15 -3.93 -12.89
CA SER A 119 -3.62 -3.28 -14.11
C SER A 119 -2.68 -2.17 -14.58
N GLU A 120 -2.39 -2.13 -15.87
CA GLU A 120 -1.64 -1.03 -16.48
C GLU A 120 -2.54 0.19 -16.82
N THR A 121 -3.85 0.00 -16.87
CA THR A 121 -4.81 1.01 -17.32
C THR A 121 -5.60 1.68 -16.19
N ILE A 122 -5.88 0.96 -15.09
CA ILE A 122 -6.60 1.49 -13.94
C ILE A 122 -5.70 2.46 -13.18
N LYS A 123 -6.16 3.69 -12.96
CA LYS A 123 -5.40 4.76 -12.29
C LYS A 123 -6.11 5.37 -11.09
N GLU A 124 -7.36 5.03 -10.88
CA GLU A 124 -8.14 5.59 -9.79
C GLU A 124 -9.12 4.56 -9.25
N CYS A 125 -9.25 4.51 -7.93
CA CYS A 125 -10.32 3.82 -7.24
C CYS A 125 -10.97 4.76 -6.24
N TYR A 126 -12.25 5.03 -6.42
CA TYR A 126 -13.06 5.77 -5.47
C TYR A 126 -13.96 4.83 -4.70
N VAL A 127 -13.79 4.81 -3.37
CA VAL A 127 -14.62 4.02 -2.47
C VAL A 127 -15.69 4.89 -1.85
N ARG A 128 -16.95 4.50 -2.03
CA ARG A 128 -18.09 5.15 -1.42
C ARG A 128 -18.80 4.22 -0.43
N ARG A 129 -19.39 4.80 0.59
CA ARG A 129 -20.26 4.09 1.49
C ARG A 129 -21.64 3.92 0.84
N GLU A 130 -22.08 2.69 0.65
CA GLU A 130 -23.48 2.32 0.42
C GLU A 130 -24.13 1.92 1.75
N ILE A 131 -25.44 1.74 1.79
CA ILE A 131 -26.25 1.61 3.03
C ILE A 131 -25.61 0.67 4.07
N ASP A 132 -25.09 -0.49 3.63
CA ASP A 132 -24.54 -1.50 4.54
C ASP A 132 -23.08 -1.93 4.19
N ARG A 133 -22.43 -1.30 3.22
CA ARG A 133 -21.10 -1.69 2.75
C ARG A 133 -20.32 -0.55 2.12
N TYR A 134 -19.01 -0.72 2.03
CA TYR A 134 -18.15 0.10 1.19
C TYR A 134 -18.00 -0.55 -0.18
N VAL A 135 -18.14 0.24 -1.24
CA VAL A 135 -18.01 -0.22 -2.63
C VAL A 135 -16.99 0.66 -3.34
N GLY A 136 -15.94 0.03 -3.85
CA GLY A 136 -14.96 0.67 -4.71
C GLY A 136 -15.39 0.63 -6.18
N LYS A 137 -15.09 1.68 -6.91
CA LYS A 137 -15.22 1.74 -8.37
C LYS A 137 -13.89 2.17 -8.95
N VAL A 138 -13.36 1.34 -9.84
CA VAL A 138 -12.08 1.57 -10.51
C VAL A 138 -12.28 2.23 -11.88
N TYR A 139 -11.31 3.05 -12.25
CA TYR A 139 -11.31 3.83 -13.49
C TYR A 139 -9.94 3.78 -14.19
#